data_2373c1405367b0158b804f9f3de51d8b
#
_entry.id   2373c1405367b0158b804f9f3de51d8b
#
_cell.length_a   1.000
_cell.length_b   1.000
_cell.length_c   1.000
_cell.angle_alpha   90.00
_cell.angle_beta   90.00
_cell.angle_gamma   90.00
#
_symmetry.space_group_name_H-M   'P 1'
#
loop_
_entity.id
_entity.type
_entity.pdbx_description
1 polymer ?
#
loop_
_entity_poly.entity_id
_entity_poly.type
_entity_poly.pdbx_seq_one_letter_code
_entity_poly.pdbx_strand_id
1 'polypeptide(L)'
;VFIDTYSSPTELPVHDLRKASDGALISTLEKADVGPLMQAGWRAPQVFVAKGRDGKTDIWGLAYRPLHMDPLKRYPIVEDIYAGPQDSFVPKSFAPYSYDQSVAELGFVVVKIDGTGTRNRSKAFHDVAWKNIADAGFPDRILWMKALAKRYPNIDIDRVGVFGTSAGGQNSTGAVLFHPEFYKVAVSSCGCHDNRMDKLWWNEQWMGYPVGPEYAEQSNITNAGKLKGKLLLMVGELDTNVPPESTIRLCDAFMKAGKEIDFLIIPGSDHTSGGPYGERKRRDFLTKNLLGVEPPNWNAEVNPPGATR
;
A
#
# COMPACT_ATOMS: atom_id res chain seq x y z
N VAL A 1 -31.60 -22.28 -11.60
CA VAL A 1 -30.51 -22.44 -10.61
C VAL A 1 -29.36 -21.52 -10.96
N PHE A 2 -28.52 -21.17 -9.97
CA PHE A 2 -27.25 -20.47 -10.17
C PHE A 2 -26.21 -21.02 -9.19
N ILE A 3 -24.94 -20.78 -9.49
CA ILE A 3 -23.83 -21.08 -8.59
C ILE A 3 -23.49 -19.78 -7.85
N ASP A 4 -23.55 -19.84 -6.52
CA ASP A 4 -23.15 -18.77 -5.62
C ASP A 4 -21.74 -19.06 -5.10
N THR A 5 -20.81 -18.18 -5.43
CA THR A 5 -19.41 -18.31 -5.00
C THR A 5 -19.07 -17.16 -4.07
N TYR A 6 -18.67 -17.46 -2.85
CA TYR A 6 -18.34 -16.45 -1.85
C TYR A 6 -17.15 -16.83 -1.00
N SER A 7 -16.47 -15.83 -0.51
CA SER A 7 -15.36 -15.91 0.45
C SER A 7 -15.16 -14.56 1.13
N SER A 8 -14.35 -14.52 2.17
CA SER A 8 -13.80 -13.28 2.75
C SER A 8 -12.30 -13.48 3.02
N PRO A 9 -11.56 -12.45 3.43
CA PRO A 9 -10.15 -12.63 3.80
C PRO A 9 -9.90 -13.66 4.90
N THR A 10 -10.94 -13.97 5.68
CA THR A 10 -10.90 -14.92 6.81
C THR A 10 -11.78 -16.16 6.61
N GLU A 11 -12.56 -16.20 5.53
CA GLU A 11 -13.47 -17.30 5.20
C GLU A 11 -13.09 -17.93 3.87
N LEU A 12 -13.05 -19.26 3.87
CA LEU A 12 -12.66 -20.04 2.70
C LEU A 12 -13.68 -19.91 1.57
N PRO A 13 -13.26 -20.04 0.30
CA PRO A 13 -14.17 -20.12 -0.83
C PRO A 13 -15.15 -21.29 -0.70
N VAL A 14 -16.42 -20.98 -0.95
CA VAL A 14 -17.52 -21.94 -1.01
C VAL A 14 -18.26 -21.73 -2.32
N HIS A 15 -18.64 -22.84 -2.97
CA HIS A 15 -19.46 -22.85 -4.17
C HIS A 15 -20.78 -23.59 -3.87
N ASP A 16 -21.87 -22.86 -3.81
CA ASP A 16 -23.19 -23.37 -3.53
C ASP A 16 -24.06 -23.36 -4.79
N LEU A 17 -24.81 -24.44 -5.02
CA LEU A 17 -25.91 -24.44 -5.99
C LEU A 17 -27.18 -23.94 -5.32
N ARG A 18 -27.79 -22.90 -5.89
CA ARG A 18 -28.99 -22.26 -5.33
C ARG A 18 -30.13 -22.19 -6.32
N LYS A 19 -31.34 -22.14 -5.81
CA LYS A 19 -32.55 -21.88 -6.62
C LYS A 19 -32.55 -20.43 -7.10
N ALA A 20 -32.91 -20.21 -8.38
CA ALA A 20 -33.01 -18.87 -8.93
C ALA A 20 -34.26 -18.11 -8.44
N SER A 21 -35.28 -18.82 -7.98
CA SER A 21 -36.55 -18.25 -7.55
C SER A 21 -36.49 -17.51 -6.20
N ASP A 22 -35.72 -18.04 -5.26
CA ASP A 22 -35.71 -17.59 -3.86
C ASP A 22 -34.32 -17.60 -3.19
N GLY A 23 -33.27 -18.01 -3.92
CA GLY A 23 -31.92 -18.11 -3.39
C GLY A 23 -31.70 -19.29 -2.44
N ALA A 24 -32.67 -20.16 -2.24
CA ALA A 24 -32.54 -21.28 -1.31
C ALA A 24 -31.41 -22.22 -1.74
N LEU A 25 -30.61 -22.66 -0.76
CA LEU A 25 -29.54 -23.63 -0.98
C LEU A 25 -30.11 -24.97 -1.45
N ILE A 26 -29.58 -25.50 -2.56
CA ILE A 26 -29.88 -26.84 -3.05
C ILE A 26 -28.81 -27.81 -2.54
N SER A 27 -27.53 -27.46 -2.76
CA SER A 27 -26.40 -28.23 -2.28
C SER A 27 -25.12 -27.41 -2.30
N THR A 28 -24.18 -27.71 -1.43
CA THR A 28 -22.80 -27.19 -1.55
C THR A 28 -22.07 -28.08 -2.56
N LEU A 29 -21.54 -27.46 -3.61
CA LEU A 29 -20.80 -28.16 -4.68
C LEU A 29 -19.35 -28.38 -4.29
N GLU A 30 -18.71 -27.34 -3.71
CA GLU A 30 -17.30 -27.36 -3.37
C GLU A 30 -17.03 -26.43 -2.20
N LYS A 31 -16.10 -26.82 -1.33
CA LYS A 31 -15.52 -25.96 -0.30
C LYS A 31 -14.00 -26.16 -0.31
N ALA A 32 -13.26 -25.07 -0.32
CA ALA A 32 -11.79 -25.14 -0.38
C ALA A 32 -11.22 -25.94 0.81
N ASP A 33 -10.34 -26.89 0.51
CA ASP A 33 -9.52 -27.56 1.52
C ASP A 33 -8.20 -26.81 1.69
N VAL A 34 -7.98 -26.27 2.88
CA VAL A 34 -6.75 -25.56 3.26
C VAL A 34 -5.96 -26.31 4.34
N GLY A 35 -6.27 -27.57 4.59
CA GLY A 35 -5.54 -28.40 5.55
C GLY A 35 -4.02 -28.34 5.36
N PRO A 36 -3.49 -28.59 4.16
CA PRO A 36 -2.05 -28.47 3.88
C PRO A 36 -1.49 -27.06 4.12
N LEU A 37 -2.26 -26.00 3.79
CA LEU A 37 -1.87 -24.62 4.00
C LEU A 37 -1.76 -24.28 5.49
N MET A 38 -2.74 -24.71 6.29
CA MET A 38 -2.73 -24.53 7.74
C MET A 38 -1.58 -25.31 8.40
N GLN A 39 -1.28 -26.53 7.94
CA GLN A 39 -0.13 -27.30 8.40
C GLN A 39 1.20 -26.62 8.09
N ALA A 40 1.29 -25.90 6.97
CA ALA A 40 2.44 -25.07 6.61
C ALA A 40 2.55 -23.76 7.44
N GLY A 41 1.62 -23.53 8.38
CA GLY A 41 1.64 -22.38 9.29
C GLY A 41 0.90 -21.14 8.78
N TRP A 42 0.17 -21.25 7.66
CA TRP A 42 -0.61 -20.10 7.16
C TRP A 42 -1.60 -19.57 8.19
N ARG A 43 -1.76 -18.28 8.22
CA ARG A 43 -2.76 -17.58 9.05
C ARG A 43 -3.50 -16.53 8.22
N ALA A 44 -4.79 -16.41 8.45
CA ALA A 44 -5.59 -15.35 7.87
C ALA A 44 -5.10 -13.96 8.34
N PRO A 45 -5.16 -12.94 7.47
CA PRO A 45 -4.92 -11.57 7.90
C PRO A 45 -5.94 -11.17 8.97
N GLN A 46 -5.53 -10.26 9.85
CA GLN A 46 -6.43 -9.74 10.87
C GLN A 46 -7.28 -8.62 10.29
N VAL A 47 -8.60 -8.80 10.26
CA VAL A 47 -9.55 -7.72 10.03
C VAL A 47 -9.55 -6.81 11.25
N PHE A 48 -9.38 -5.51 11.05
CA PHE A 48 -9.45 -4.51 12.12
C PHE A 48 -10.26 -3.30 11.67
N VAL A 49 -11.03 -2.75 12.60
CA VAL A 49 -11.90 -1.60 12.36
C VAL A 49 -11.62 -0.54 13.41
N ALA A 50 -11.47 0.71 12.98
CA ALA A 50 -11.33 1.85 13.87
C ALA A 50 -12.24 2.99 13.40
N LYS A 51 -12.52 3.95 14.29
CA LYS A 51 -13.26 5.14 13.90
C LYS A 51 -12.38 6.12 13.13
N GLY A 52 -12.93 6.68 12.07
CA GLY A 52 -12.30 7.71 11.25
C GLY A 52 -12.28 9.08 11.92
N ARG A 53 -11.86 10.08 11.16
CA ARG A 53 -11.66 11.48 11.59
C ARG A 53 -12.90 12.15 12.20
N ASP A 54 -14.08 11.68 11.84
CA ASP A 54 -15.37 12.17 12.35
C ASP A 54 -15.79 11.48 13.68
N GLY A 55 -15.01 10.53 14.17
CA GLY A 55 -15.28 9.73 15.36
C GLY A 55 -16.45 8.76 15.24
N LYS A 56 -17.06 8.62 14.07
CA LYS A 56 -18.28 7.83 13.82
C LYS A 56 -18.12 6.79 12.73
N THR A 57 -17.55 7.17 11.60
CA THR A 57 -17.40 6.31 10.42
C THR A 57 -16.40 5.19 10.70
N ASP A 58 -16.80 3.96 10.39
CA ASP A 58 -15.92 2.80 10.49
C ASP A 58 -14.93 2.79 9.33
N ILE A 59 -13.65 2.75 9.65
CA ILE A 59 -12.55 2.57 8.72
C ILE A 59 -12.09 1.12 8.82
N TRP A 60 -12.15 0.43 7.70
CA TRP A 60 -11.80 -0.98 7.59
C TRP A 60 -10.39 -1.17 7.05
N GLY A 61 -9.68 -2.13 7.60
CA GLY A 61 -8.36 -2.51 7.13
C GLY A 61 -7.99 -3.94 7.51
N LEU A 62 -6.92 -4.41 6.89
CA LEU A 62 -6.27 -5.69 7.22
C LEU A 62 -4.90 -5.42 7.81
N ALA A 63 -4.51 -6.24 8.79
CA ALA A 63 -3.15 -6.29 9.32
C ALA A 63 -2.57 -7.70 9.12
N TYR A 64 -1.38 -7.74 8.51
CA TYR A 64 -0.57 -8.93 8.33
C TYR A 64 0.58 -8.87 9.33
N ARG A 65 0.83 -9.96 10.03
CA ARG A 65 1.88 -10.03 11.07
C ARG A 65 2.81 -11.19 10.76
N PRO A 66 4.09 -11.10 11.16
CA PRO A 66 4.97 -12.26 11.10
C PRO A 66 4.35 -13.48 11.76
N LEU A 67 4.50 -14.64 11.17
CA LEU A 67 3.96 -15.91 11.73
C LEU A 67 4.55 -16.21 13.11
N HIS A 68 5.82 -15.83 13.31
CA HIS A 68 6.56 -16.05 14.56
C HIS A 68 6.98 -14.70 15.15
N MET A 69 6.05 -14.05 15.89
CA MET A 69 6.36 -12.82 16.60
C MET A 69 7.00 -13.10 17.96
N ASP A 70 8.12 -12.44 18.22
CA ASP A 70 8.71 -12.38 19.56
C ASP A 70 7.92 -11.38 20.41
N PRO A 71 7.31 -11.80 21.53
CA PRO A 71 6.50 -10.92 22.36
C PRO A 71 7.32 -9.78 23.04
N LEU A 72 8.65 -9.91 23.08
CA LEU A 72 9.54 -8.90 23.65
C LEU A 72 9.98 -7.84 22.63
N LYS A 73 9.71 -8.05 21.35
CA LYS A 73 10.07 -7.12 20.28
C LYS A 73 8.91 -6.20 19.91
N ARG A 74 9.25 -4.99 19.47
CA ARG A 74 8.32 -4.05 18.84
C ARG A 74 8.54 -4.04 17.33
N TYR A 75 7.43 -4.14 16.59
CA TYR A 75 7.42 -4.29 15.14
C TYR A 75 6.96 -2.99 14.48
N PRO A 76 7.76 -2.37 13.61
CA PRO A 76 7.34 -1.21 12.82
C PRO A 76 6.12 -1.52 11.96
N ILE A 77 5.33 -0.49 11.66
CA ILE A 77 4.23 -0.60 10.68
C ILE A 77 4.77 -0.27 9.29
N VAL A 78 4.32 -1.03 8.30
CA VAL A 78 4.47 -0.67 6.89
C VAL A 78 3.09 -0.68 6.25
N GLU A 79 2.65 0.43 5.69
CA GLU A 79 1.40 0.53 4.96
C GLU A 79 1.62 0.23 3.47
N ASP A 80 0.91 -0.75 2.92
CA ASP A 80 0.74 -0.91 1.48
C ASP A 80 -0.46 -0.05 1.06
N ILE A 81 -0.15 1.15 0.54
CA ILE A 81 -1.16 2.17 0.24
C ILE A 81 -1.57 2.17 -1.22
N TYR A 82 -2.86 2.18 -1.42
CA TYR A 82 -3.49 2.68 -2.64
C TYR A 82 -4.74 3.43 -2.23
N ALA A 83 -4.82 4.74 -2.55
CA ALA A 83 -5.93 5.60 -2.16
C ALA A 83 -6.58 6.31 -3.36
N GLY A 84 -6.43 5.73 -4.55
CA GLY A 84 -7.09 6.25 -5.75
C GLY A 84 -8.61 6.23 -5.60
N PRO A 85 -9.32 7.33 -5.96
CA PRO A 85 -10.77 7.43 -5.74
C PRO A 85 -11.61 6.50 -6.62
N GLN A 86 -11.00 5.79 -7.58
CA GLN A 86 -11.71 4.90 -8.51
C GLN A 86 -12.23 3.61 -7.88
N ASP A 87 -11.65 3.16 -6.75
CA ASP A 87 -12.04 1.90 -6.12
C ASP A 87 -11.76 1.88 -4.60
N SER A 88 -11.94 0.70 -3.98
CA SER A 88 -11.53 0.34 -2.62
C SER A 88 -10.55 -0.83 -2.69
N PHE A 89 -9.53 -0.83 -1.85
CA PHE A 89 -8.31 -1.65 -2.04
C PHE A 89 -8.03 -2.65 -0.94
N VAL A 90 -8.74 -2.59 0.17
CA VAL A 90 -8.71 -3.66 1.19
C VAL A 90 -9.26 -4.94 0.56
N PRO A 91 -8.49 -6.05 0.52
CA PRO A 91 -8.96 -7.31 -0.04
C PRO A 91 -10.28 -7.77 0.57
N LYS A 92 -11.18 -8.28 -0.25
CA LYS A 92 -12.55 -8.71 0.13
C LYS A 92 -12.72 -10.23 0.03
N SER A 93 -11.77 -10.94 -0.56
CA SER A 93 -11.83 -12.38 -0.80
C SER A 93 -10.66 -13.10 -0.16
N PHE A 94 -10.80 -14.41 0.02
CA PHE A 94 -9.73 -15.29 0.45
C PHE A 94 -8.57 -15.32 -0.55
N ALA A 95 -7.34 -15.32 -0.04
CA ALA A 95 -6.14 -15.53 -0.82
C ALA A 95 -5.19 -16.46 -0.05
N PRO A 96 -4.77 -17.59 -0.64
CA PRO A 96 -3.82 -18.53 0.00
C PRO A 96 -2.42 -17.92 0.11
N TYR A 97 -2.09 -16.98 -0.75
CA TYR A 97 -0.85 -16.22 -0.74
C TYR A 97 -1.17 -14.72 -0.67
N SER A 98 -0.42 -14.00 0.15
CA SER A 98 -0.47 -12.54 0.21
C SER A 98 0.94 -11.98 0.09
N TYR A 99 1.11 -11.02 -0.82
CA TYR A 99 2.33 -10.23 -0.91
C TYR A 99 2.62 -9.52 0.42
N ASP A 100 1.60 -8.96 1.05
CA ASP A 100 1.73 -8.23 2.33
C ASP A 100 2.22 -9.14 3.46
N GLN A 101 1.78 -10.42 3.49
CA GLN A 101 2.32 -11.40 4.43
C GLN A 101 3.82 -11.63 4.21
N SER A 102 4.25 -11.71 2.93
CA SER A 102 5.67 -11.90 2.62
C SER A 102 6.55 -10.71 3.02
N VAL A 103 5.99 -9.49 3.03
CA VAL A 103 6.67 -8.30 3.57
C VAL A 103 6.66 -8.31 5.09
N ALA A 104 5.56 -8.77 5.71
CA ALA A 104 5.47 -8.90 7.17
C ALA A 104 6.54 -9.84 7.73
N GLU A 105 6.87 -10.94 7.03
CA GLU A 105 7.92 -11.90 7.47
C GLU A 105 9.32 -11.28 7.57
N LEU A 106 9.55 -10.10 7.01
CA LEU A 106 10.80 -9.34 7.21
C LEU A 106 10.89 -8.72 8.62
N GLY A 107 9.81 -8.73 9.40
CA GLY A 107 9.76 -8.16 10.75
C GLY A 107 8.91 -6.90 10.85
N PHE A 108 7.89 -6.77 10.02
CA PHE A 108 6.93 -5.66 10.01
C PHE A 108 5.52 -6.11 10.39
N VAL A 109 4.68 -5.18 10.83
CA VAL A 109 3.23 -5.30 10.73
C VAL A 109 2.81 -4.56 9.47
N VAL A 110 2.36 -5.30 8.45
CA VAL A 110 1.92 -4.69 7.18
C VAL A 110 0.41 -4.43 7.25
N VAL A 111 -0.01 -3.25 6.80
CA VAL A 111 -1.43 -2.86 6.85
C VAL A 111 -1.93 -2.41 5.48
N LYS A 112 -3.19 -2.72 5.20
CA LYS A 112 -3.97 -2.18 4.08
C LYS A 112 -5.24 -1.55 4.62
N ILE A 113 -5.53 -0.31 4.24
CA ILE A 113 -6.63 0.46 4.84
C ILE A 113 -7.39 1.20 3.73
N ASP A 114 -8.72 1.21 3.80
CA ASP A 114 -9.57 2.07 2.96
C ASP A 114 -10.01 3.28 3.80
N GLY A 115 -9.28 4.40 3.70
CA GLY A 115 -9.67 5.68 4.30
C GLY A 115 -10.74 6.40 3.50
N THR A 116 -11.30 7.50 4.04
CA THR A 116 -12.21 8.37 3.29
C THR A 116 -11.57 8.84 1.98
N GLY A 117 -12.37 9.00 0.94
CA GLY A 117 -11.93 9.29 -0.42
C GLY A 117 -11.89 8.06 -1.34
N THR A 118 -11.80 6.84 -0.81
CA THR A 118 -11.96 5.62 -1.61
C THR A 118 -13.42 5.33 -1.92
N ARG A 119 -13.67 4.49 -2.93
CA ARG A 119 -15.00 4.17 -3.47
C ARG A 119 -15.69 3.05 -2.66
N ASN A 120 -16.90 2.69 -3.12
CA ASN A 120 -17.71 1.58 -2.63
C ASN A 120 -18.28 1.75 -1.22
N ARG A 121 -18.36 3.01 -0.76
CA ARG A 121 -19.03 3.45 0.47
C ARG A 121 -20.07 4.53 0.15
N SER A 122 -20.48 5.35 1.11
CA SER A 122 -21.38 6.46 0.87
C SER A 122 -20.76 7.56 0.00
N LYS A 123 -21.58 8.39 -0.64
CA LYS A 123 -21.13 9.56 -1.39
C LYS A 123 -20.27 10.48 -0.52
N ALA A 124 -20.72 10.77 0.70
CA ALA A 124 -19.95 11.62 1.63
C ALA A 124 -18.57 11.04 2.00
N PHE A 125 -18.45 9.72 2.06
CA PHE A 125 -17.15 9.04 2.27
C PHE A 125 -16.21 9.24 1.08
N HIS A 126 -16.74 9.15 -0.13
CA HIS A 126 -15.99 9.27 -1.37
C HIS A 126 -15.62 10.72 -1.72
N ASP A 127 -16.54 11.66 -1.54
CA ASP A 127 -16.39 13.05 -1.97
C ASP A 127 -15.26 13.80 -1.26
N VAL A 128 -14.70 13.25 -0.18
CA VAL A 128 -13.49 13.80 0.48
C VAL A 128 -12.32 13.89 -0.50
N ALA A 129 -12.26 13.04 -1.52
CA ALA A 129 -11.21 13.06 -2.54
C ALA A 129 -11.37 14.18 -3.58
N TRP A 130 -12.57 14.79 -3.71
CA TRP A 130 -12.82 15.81 -4.71
C TRP A 130 -11.97 17.05 -4.48
N LYS A 131 -11.13 17.40 -5.47
CA LYS A 131 -10.13 18.48 -5.40
C LYS A 131 -9.15 18.36 -4.22
N ASN A 132 -9.02 17.16 -3.66
CA ASN A 132 -8.30 16.90 -2.43
C ASN A 132 -7.59 15.53 -2.46
N ILE A 133 -6.99 15.18 -3.58
CA ILE A 133 -6.39 13.86 -3.82
C ILE A 133 -5.18 13.59 -2.90
N ALA A 134 -4.48 14.65 -2.45
CA ALA A 134 -3.37 14.54 -1.51
C ALA A 134 -3.80 14.17 -0.08
N ASP A 135 -5.08 14.31 0.25
CA ASP A 135 -5.60 13.80 1.54
C ASP A 135 -5.40 12.29 1.65
N ALA A 136 -5.66 11.54 0.55
CA ALA A 136 -5.49 10.08 0.46
C ALA A 136 -6.07 9.31 1.66
N GLY A 137 -6.99 9.91 2.43
CA GLY A 137 -7.52 9.36 3.67
C GLY A 137 -6.50 9.29 4.81
N PHE A 138 -5.39 10.02 4.77
CA PHE A 138 -4.34 9.98 5.79
C PHE A 138 -4.83 10.23 7.22
N PRO A 139 -5.70 11.21 7.50
CA PRO A 139 -6.22 11.36 8.86
C PRO A 139 -6.88 10.09 9.41
N ASP A 140 -7.63 9.38 8.57
CA ASP A 140 -8.30 8.13 8.97
C ASP A 140 -7.31 6.98 9.13
N ARG A 141 -6.35 6.86 8.20
CA ARG A 141 -5.31 5.83 8.20
C ARG A 141 -4.41 5.94 9.43
N ILE A 142 -4.01 7.16 9.78
CA ILE A 142 -3.21 7.46 10.97
C ILE A 142 -3.98 7.10 12.24
N LEU A 143 -5.27 7.47 12.35
CA LEU A 143 -6.12 7.10 13.48
C LEU A 143 -6.30 5.59 13.59
N TRP A 144 -6.49 4.90 12.48
CA TRP A 144 -6.61 3.46 12.41
C TRP A 144 -5.34 2.76 12.93
N MET A 145 -4.15 3.17 12.45
CA MET A 145 -2.86 2.60 12.88
C MET A 145 -2.59 2.88 14.35
N LYS A 146 -2.92 4.08 14.86
CA LYS A 146 -2.84 4.40 16.29
C LYS A 146 -3.76 3.52 17.13
N ALA A 147 -4.98 3.27 16.67
CA ALA A 147 -5.91 2.38 17.34
C ALA A 147 -5.42 0.93 17.36
N LEU A 148 -4.84 0.45 16.23
CA LEU A 148 -4.23 -0.87 16.13
C LEU A 148 -3.06 -1.02 17.13
N ALA A 149 -2.15 -0.05 17.17
CA ALA A 149 -1.00 -0.05 18.08
C ALA A 149 -1.44 0.03 19.57
N LYS A 150 -2.49 0.79 19.88
CA LYS A 150 -3.08 0.82 21.23
C LYS A 150 -3.64 -0.55 21.64
N ARG A 151 -4.21 -1.29 20.71
CA ARG A 151 -4.75 -2.65 20.95
C ARG A 151 -3.65 -3.70 21.09
N TYR A 152 -2.51 -3.51 20.40
CA TYR A 152 -1.40 -4.45 20.33
C TYR A 152 -0.08 -3.74 20.66
N PRO A 153 0.35 -3.75 21.92
CA PRO A 153 1.51 -2.96 22.40
C PRO A 153 2.87 -3.32 21.77
N ASN A 154 2.96 -4.48 21.15
CA ASN A 154 4.15 -4.91 20.41
C ASN A 154 4.25 -4.28 19.00
N ILE A 155 3.31 -3.43 18.62
CA ILE A 155 3.38 -2.61 17.40
C ILE A 155 4.07 -1.29 17.71
N ASP A 156 5.06 -0.92 16.89
CA ASP A 156 5.80 0.33 17.04
C ASP A 156 5.25 1.42 16.15
N ILE A 157 4.42 2.28 16.72
CA ILE A 157 3.76 3.39 16.03
C ILE A 157 4.71 4.57 15.74
N ASP A 158 5.90 4.58 16.33
CA ASP A 158 6.90 5.63 16.11
C ASP A 158 7.76 5.35 14.87
N ARG A 159 7.73 4.11 14.36
CA ARG A 159 8.40 3.66 13.15
C ARG A 159 7.39 3.20 12.11
N VAL A 160 6.88 4.15 11.32
CA VAL A 160 5.90 3.88 10.27
C VAL A 160 6.49 4.14 8.90
N GLY A 161 6.44 3.14 8.04
CA GLY A 161 6.76 3.23 6.62
C GLY A 161 5.53 3.05 5.75
N VAL A 162 5.69 3.37 4.47
CA VAL A 162 4.63 3.25 3.47
C VAL A 162 5.23 2.91 2.11
N PHE A 163 4.53 2.12 1.32
CA PHE A 163 4.87 1.92 -0.09
C PHE A 163 3.60 1.81 -0.93
N GLY A 164 3.74 2.14 -2.21
CA GLY A 164 2.66 2.01 -3.17
C GLY A 164 3.13 2.19 -4.60
N THR A 165 2.27 1.81 -5.55
CA THR A 165 2.52 1.92 -6.98
C THR A 165 1.43 2.75 -7.65
N SER A 166 1.73 3.50 -8.71
CA SER A 166 0.75 4.32 -9.43
C SER A 166 0.15 5.42 -8.54
N ALA A 167 -1.16 5.51 -8.40
CA ALA A 167 -1.78 6.40 -7.42
C ALA A 167 -1.26 6.11 -6.00
N GLY A 168 -0.96 4.84 -5.66
CA GLY A 168 -0.29 4.47 -4.41
C GLY A 168 1.14 5.02 -4.32
N GLY A 169 1.84 5.16 -5.44
CA GLY A 169 3.15 5.85 -5.51
C GLY A 169 3.03 7.35 -5.23
N GLN A 170 2.03 8.02 -5.79
CA GLN A 170 1.70 9.40 -5.44
C GLN A 170 1.39 9.52 -3.94
N ASN A 171 0.55 8.62 -3.40
CA ASN A 171 0.17 8.62 -2.00
C ASN A 171 1.36 8.37 -1.08
N SER A 172 2.22 7.37 -1.37
CA SER A 172 3.37 7.06 -0.51
C SER A 172 4.38 8.21 -0.44
N THR A 173 4.61 8.93 -1.55
CA THR A 173 5.37 10.18 -1.52
C THR A 173 4.64 11.25 -0.70
N GLY A 174 3.33 11.44 -0.94
CA GLY A 174 2.50 12.39 -0.17
C GLY A 174 2.55 12.13 1.34
N ALA A 175 2.59 10.87 1.76
CA ALA A 175 2.66 10.51 3.18
C ALA A 175 3.86 11.17 3.90
N VAL A 176 5.05 11.11 3.32
CA VAL A 176 6.27 11.69 3.91
C VAL A 176 6.41 13.20 3.68
N LEU A 177 5.62 13.78 2.77
CA LEU A 177 5.57 15.22 2.54
C LEU A 177 4.54 15.93 3.41
N PHE A 178 3.34 15.36 3.54
CA PHE A 178 2.22 16.00 4.24
C PHE A 178 2.07 15.54 5.70
N HIS A 179 2.60 14.34 6.04
CA HIS A 179 2.56 13.77 7.39
C HIS A 179 3.94 13.27 7.86
N PRO A 180 5.01 14.08 7.75
CA PRO A 180 6.37 13.67 8.10
C PRO A 180 6.56 13.39 9.61
N GLU A 181 5.65 13.89 10.44
CA GLU A 181 5.62 13.58 11.87
C GLU A 181 5.21 12.14 12.14
N PHE A 182 4.49 11.50 11.22
CA PHE A 182 3.99 10.14 11.35
C PHE A 182 4.76 9.15 10.46
N TYR A 183 4.81 9.38 9.14
CA TYR A 183 5.51 8.51 8.20
C TYR A 183 6.99 8.88 8.12
N LYS A 184 7.87 7.88 8.31
CA LYS A 184 9.33 8.05 8.38
C LYS A 184 10.05 7.60 7.12
N VAL A 185 9.50 6.59 6.44
CA VAL A 185 10.11 5.95 5.27
C VAL A 185 9.04 5.72 4.22
N ALA A 186 9.32 6.07 2.97
CA ALA A 186 8.42 5.79 1.85
C ALA A 186 9.15 5.14 0.67
N VAL A 187 8.46 4.23 -0.01
CA VAL A 187 8.86 3.71 -1.32
C VAL A 187 7.74 3.98 -2.31
N SER A 188 8.03 4.75 -3.33
CA SER A 188 7.08 5.20 -4.35
C SER A 188 7.46 4.61 -5.70
N SER A 189 6.56 3.86 -6.30
CA SER A 189 6.75 3.30 -7.65
C SER A 189 5.76 3.92 -8.63
N CYS A 190 6.26 4.41 -9.77
CA CYS A 190 5.46 4.90 -10.91
C CYS A 190 4.37 5.91 -10.51
N GLY A 191 4.65 6.81 -9.56
CA GLY A 191 3.66 7.75 -9.05
C GLY A 191 3.39 8.93 -9.99
N CYS A 192 2.12 9.35 -10.10
CA CYS A 192 1.79 10.65 -10.68
C CYS A 192 1.99 11.73 -9.62
N HIS A 193 3.12 12.43 -9.68
CA HIS A 193 3.50 13.38 -8.63
C HIS A 193 2.97 14.80 -8.83
N ASP A 194 2.37 15.07 -9.99
CA ASP A 194 1.67 16.32 -10.29
C ASP A 194 0.51 16.06 -11.24
N ASN A 195 -0.70 16.30 -10.79
CA ASN A 195 -1.91 16.03 -11.57
C ASN A 195 -2.10 16.96 -12.79
N ARG A 196 -1.18 17.90 -13.05
CA ARG A 196 -1.10 18.68 -14.28
C ARG A 196 -0.31 17.98 -15.40
N MET A 197 0.29 16.80 -15.11
CA MET A 197 1.25 16.13 -15.99
C MET A 197 0.80 14.75 -16.49
N ASP A 198 -0.33 14.26 -16.02
CA ASP A 198 -0.83 12.93 -16.35
C ASP A 198 -2.10 13.02 -17.23
N LYS A 199 -2.79 11.93 -17.39
CA LYS A 199 -4.01 11.78 -18.19
C LYS A 199 -5.11 12.77 -17.79
N LEU A 200 -5.62 13.56 -18.74
CA LEU A 200 -6.67 14.55 -18.47
C LEU A 200 -7.90 13.90 -17.82
N TRP A 201 -8.37 12.78 -18.38
CA TRP A 201 -9.57 12.11 -17.87
C TRP A 201 -9.44 11.66 -16.41
N TRP A 202 -8.24 11.25 -15.96
CA TRP A 202 -7.99 10.90 -14.56
C TRP A 202 -7.94 12.16 -13.68
N ASN A 203 -7.17 13.14 -14.10
CA ASN A 203 -6.91 14.30 -13.27
C ASN A 203 -8.13 15.20 -13.16
N GLU A 204 -8.81 15.52 -14.26
CA GLU A 204 -10.01 16.35 -14.24
C GLU A 204 -11.18 15.69 -13.54
N GLN A 205 -11.29 14.35 -13.61
CA GLN A 205 -12.31 13.59 -12.91
C GLN A 205 -12.25 13.80 -11.39
N TRP A 206 -11.04 13.93 -10.83
CA TRP A 206 -10.86 14.00 -9.39
C TRP A 206 -10.49 15.41 -8.90
N MET A 207 -9.82 16.19 -9.73
CA MET A 207 -9.33 17.52 -9.39
C MET A 207 -10.16 18.65 -10.03
N GLY A 208 -11.04 18.30 -10.97
CA GLY A 208 -11.93 19.26 -11.63
C GLY A 208 -11.28 20.06 -12.76
N TYR A 209 -12.13 20.82 -13.48
CA TYR A 209 -11.77 21.74 -14.55
C TYR A 209 -12.56 23.06 -14.36
N PRO A 210 -11.96 24.24 -14.67
CA PRO A 210 -10.58 24.46 -15.10
C PRO A 210 -9.55 24.14 -14.01
N VAL A 211 -8.27 23.94 -14.42
CA VAL A 211 -7.15 23.73 -13.50
C VAL A 211 -7.02 24.94 -12.56
N GLY A 212 -7.22 24.69 -11.28
CA GLY A 212 -7.16 25.70 -10.22
C GLY A 212 -5.93 25.55 -9.31
N PRO A 213 -5.83 26.38 -8.26
CA PRO A 213 -4.72 26.36 -7.31
C PRO A 213 -4.58 25.03 -6.58
N GLU A 214 -5.67 24.26 -6.41
CA GLU A 214 -5.68 22.95 -5.78
C GLU A 214 -4.73 21.95 -6.43
N TYR A 215 -4.50 22.06 -7.74
CA TYR A 215 -3.54 21.21 -8.43
C TYR A 215 -2.10 21.43 -7.95
N ALA A 216 -1.71 22.68 -7.71
CA ALA A 216 -0.38 23.00 -7.18
C ALA A 216 -0.27 22.66 -5.68
N GLU A 217 -1.30 22.97 -4.90
CA GLU A 217 -1.35 22.70 -3.46
C GLU A 217 -1.24 21.21 -3.17
N GLN A 218 -1.81 20.35 -4.03
CA GLN A 218 -1.85 18.90 -3.91
C GLN A 218 -0.64 18.20 -4.56
N SER A 219 0.21 18.94 -5.30
CA SER A 219 1.34 18.38 -6.03
C SER A 219 2.50 18.00 -5.12
N ASN A 220 3.02 16.77 -5.26
CA ASN A 220 4.24 16.34 -4.59
C ASN A 220 5.45 17.17 -5.05
N ILE A 221 5.48 17.56 -6.34
CA ILE A 221 6.56 18.39 -6.91
C ILE A 221 6.59 19.77 -6.23
N THR A 222 5.44 20.42 -6.11
CA THR A 222 5.33 21.73 -5.45
C THR A 222 5.72 21.64 -3.96
N ASN A 223 5.44 20.52 -3.32
CA ASN A 223 5.66 20.34 -1.89
C ASN A 223 6.97 19.60 -1.54
N ALA A 224 7.88 19.38 -2.50
CA ALA A 224 9.11 18.61 -2.30
C ALA A 224 9.96 19.10 -1.12
N GLY A 225 9.99 20.41 -0.87
CA GLY A 225 10.73 21.01 0.26
C GLY A 225 10.28 20.53 1.65
N LYS A 226 9.09 19.92 1.78
CA LYS A 226 8.56 19.41 3.04
C LYS A 226 9.16 18.08 3.48
N LEU A 227 9.92 17.38 2.63
CA LEU A 227 10.48 16.07 2.95
C LEU A 227 11.37 16.12 4.20
N LYS A 228 11.09 15.23 5.15
CA LYS A 228 11.90 15.01 6.36
C LYS A 228 12.36 13.57 6.53
N GLY A 229 11.61 12.61 5.98
CA GLY A 229 11.87 11.18 6.05
C GLY A 229 12.82 10.67 4.97
N LYS A 230 12.90 9.34 4.85
CA LYS A 230 13.64 8.64 3.79
C LYS A 230 12.69 8.28 2.66
N LEU A 231 13.13 8.50 1.42
CA LEU A 231 12.30 8.26 0.24
C LEU A 231 13.10 7.54 -0.84
N LEU A 232 12.57 6.41 -1.32
CA LEU A 232 13.00 5.75 -2.55
C LEU A 232 11.94 5.98 -3.64
N LEU A 233 12.35 6.59 -4.74
CA LEU A 233 11.55 6.71 -5.96
C LEU A 233 11.97 5.65 -6.96
N MET A 234 11.00 4.95 -7.55
CA MET A 234 11.23 3.98 -8.62
C MET A 234 10.28 4.27 -9.78
N VAL A 235 10.78 4.13 -11.01
CA VAL A 235 9.98 4.31 -12.22
C VAL A 235 10.45 3.37 -13.33
N GLY A 236 9.52 2.82 -14.09
CA GLY A 236 9.85 2.10 -15.32
C GLY A 236 10.25 3.08 -16.42
N GLU A 237 11.33 2.76 -17.15
CA GLU A 237 11.80 3.59 -18.29
C GLU A 237 10.73 3.75 -19.38
N LEU A 238 9.95 2.70 -19.61
CA LEU A 238 8.95 2.63 -20.68
C LEU A 238 7.52 2.76 -20.14
N ASP A 239 7.34 3.42 -19.00
CA ASP A 239 6.00 3.61 -18.40
C ASP A 239 5.12 4.46 -19.34
N THR A 240 4.15 3.81 -19.98
CA THR A 240 3.19 4.44 -20.90
C THR A 240 1.90 4.87 -20.20
N ASN A 241 1.71 4.49 -18.93
CA ASN A 241 0.52 4.83 -18.15
C ASN A 241 0.72 6.14 -17.35
N VAL A 242 1.80 6.21 -16.57
CA VAL A 242 2.19 7.45 -15.87
C VAL A 242 3.57 7.88 -16.37
N PRO A 243 3.68 9.03 -17.06
CA PRO A 243 4.93 9.45 -17.68
C PRO A 243 6.11 9.44 -16.72
N PRO A 244 7.26 8.80 -17.05
CA PRO A 244 8.46 8.81 -16.21
C PRO A 244 8.92 10.22 -15.81
N GLU A 245 8.62 11.20 -16.65
CA GLU A 245 8.90 12.62 -16.43
C GLU A 245 8.28 13.15 -15.15
N SER A 246 7.14 12.59 -14.70
CA SER A 246 6.52 12.97 -13.42
C SER A 246 7.47 12.69 -12.25
N THR A 247 8.10 11.52 -12.24
CA THR A 247 9.08 11.14 -11.23
C THR A 247 10.40 11.92 -11.40
N ILE A 248 10.89 12.10 -12.63
CA ILE A 248 12.12 12.84 -12.92
C ILE A 248 12.00 14.31 -12.47
N ARG A 249 10.87 14.96 -12.73
CA ARG A 249 10.62 16.34 -12.25
C ARG A 249 10.51 16.43 -10.74
N LEU A 250 9.98 15.42 -10.10
CA LEU A 250 9.99 15.35 -8.64
C LEU A 250 11.42 15.23 -8.09
N CYS A 251 12.29 14.43 -8.72
CA CYS A 251 13.71 14.36 -8.35
C CYS A 251 14.38 15.74 -8.48
N ASP A 252 14.17 16.45 -9.60
CA ASP A 252 14.67 17.81 -9.79
C ASP A 252 14.19 18.78 -8.69
N ALA A 253 12.91 18.67 -8.31
CA ALA A 253 12.35 19.49 -7.24
C ALA A 253 13.00 19.20 -5.88
N PHE A 254 13.28 17.93 -5.55
CA PHE A 254 14.01 17.56 -4.35
C PHE A 254 15.45 18.11 -4.37
N MET A 255 16.17 17.97 -5.49
CA MET A 255 17.53 18.51 -5.65
C MET A 255 17.54 20.03 -5.42
N LYS A 256 16.62 20.77 -6.03
CA LYS A 256 16.48 22.24 -5.85
C LYS A 256 16.12 22.63 -4.42
N ALA A 257 15.40 21.77 -3.70
CA ALA A 257 15.06 21.97 -2.29
C ALA A 257 16.16 21.48 -1.31
N GLY A 258 17.31 20.99 -1.81
CA GLY A 258 18.39 20.46 -0.98
C GLY A 258 17.99 19.20 -0.19
N LYS A 259 17.10 18.35 -0.77
CA LYS A 259 16.62 17.11 -0.15
C LYS A 259 17.29 15.89 -0.75
N GLU A 260 17.68 14.95 0.09
CA GLU A 260 18.26 13.68 -0.33
C GLU A 260 17.18 12.62 -0.51
N ILE A 261 17.24 11.90 -1.65
CA ILE A 261 16.38 10.79 -2.00
C ILE A 261 17.19 9.70 -2.66
N ASP A 262 16.70 8.46 -2.61
CA ASP A 262 17.14 7.39 -3.50
C ASP A 262 16.25 7.35 -4.74
N PHE A 263 16.85 7.17 -5.91
CA PHE A 263 16.13 7.12 -7.18
C PHE A 263 16.60 5.97 -8.06
N LEU A 264 15.64 5.24 -8.64
CA LEU A 264 15.90 4.11 -9.52
C LEU A 264 15.00 4.17 -10.75
N ILE A 265 15.62 4.32 -11.93
CA ILE A 265 14.98 4.02 -13.21
C ILE A 265 15.25 2.55 -13.53
N ILE A 266 14.21 1.81 -13.93
CA ILE A 266 14.29 0.38 -14.25
C ILE A 266 14.20 0.24 -15.76
N PRO A 267 15.33 -0.06 -16.45
CA PRO A 267 15.37 -0.15 -17.90
C PRO A 267 14.42 -1.22 -18.44
N GLY A 268 13.74 -0.92 -19.54
CA GLY A 268 12.82 -1.83 -20.23
C GLY A 268 11.54 -2.17 -19.44
N SER A 269 11.31 -1.55 -18.27
CA SER A 269 10.11 -1.77 -17.46
C SER A 269 9.03 -0.77 -17.82
N ASP A 270 7.79 -1.24 -17.88
CA ASP A 270 6.58 -0.43 -18.02
C ASP A 270 6.02 -0.03 -16.64
N HIS A 271 4.71 0.24 -16.54
CA HIS A 271 4.00 0.69 -15.33
C HIS A 271 3.93 -0.41 -14.25
N THR A 272 5.04 -0.65 -13.58
CA THR A 272 5.17 -1.70 -12.56
C THR A 272 6.05 -1.26 -11.38
N SER A 273 6.08 -2.07 -10.33
CA SER A 273 7.03 -1.91 -9.22
C SER A 273 8.48 -2.30 -9.57
N GLY A 274 8.76 -2.65 -10.84
CA GLY A 274 10.09 -3.01 -11.32
C GLY A 274 10.45 -4.48 -11.19
N GLY A 275 9.44 -5.36 -11.13
CA GLY A 275 9.62 -6.80 -11.05
C GLY A 275 10.46 -7.26 -9.85
N PRO A 276 11.13 -8.42 -9.94
CA PRO A 276 11.91 -8.97 -8.81
C PRO A 276 13.02 -8.04 -8.31
N TYR A 277 13.63 -7.25 -9.20
CA TYR A 277 14.68 -6.31 -8.82
C TYR A 277 14.11 -5.12 -8.01
N GLY A 278 13.03 -4.52 -8.49
CA GLY A 278 12.34 -3.43 -7.78
C GLY A 278 11.80 -3.88 -6.42
N GLU A 279 11.20 -5.09 -6.37
CA GLU A 279 10.72 -5.69 -5.14
C GLU A 279 11.86 -5.88 -4.11
N ARG A 280 13.00 -6.38 -4.53
CA ARG A 280 14.18 -6.49 -3.67
C ARG A 280 14.62 -5.12 -3.16
N LYS A 281 14.74 -4.12 -4.04
CA LYS A 281 15.12 -2.75 -3.65
C LYS A 281 14.16 -2.13 -2.64
N ARG A 282 12.85 -2.34 -2.81
CA ARG A 282 11.83 -1.91 -1.85
C ARG A 282 12.05 -2.54 -0.48
N ARG A 283 12.20 -3.88 -0.43
CA ARG A 283 12.40 -4.64 0.80
C ARG A 283 13.69 -4.22 1.51
N ASP A 284 14.80 -4.11 0.78
CA ASP A 284 16.09 -3.65 1.29
C ASP A 284 15.97 -2.25 1.90
N PHE A 285 15.31 -1.33 1.19
CA PHE A 285 15.13 0.06 1.65
C PHE A 285 14.29 0.15 2.94
N LEU A 286 13.17 -0.56 3.00
CA LEU A 286 12.32 -0.62 4.19
C LEU A 286 13.07 -1.26 5.37
N THR A 287 13.74 -2.40 5.14
CA THR A 287 14.49 -3.12 6.17
C THR A 287 15.61 -2.25 6.75
N LYS A 288 16.41 -1.63 5.89
CA LYS A 288 17.49 -0.73 6.31
C LYS A 288 16.98 0.45 7.13
N ASN A 289 15.97 1.15 6.63
CA ASN A 289 15.55 2.43 7.19
C ASN A 289 14.54 2.34 8.35
N LEU A 290 13.84 1.19 8.50
CA LEU A 290 12.89 0.99 9.61
C LEU A 290 13.41 0.01 10.67
N LEU A 291 14.13 -1.05 10.27
CA LEU A 291 14.65 -2.04 11.20
C LEU A 291 16.12 -1.76 11.59
N GLY A 292 16.82 -0.93 10.82
CA GLY A 292 18.26 -0.69 11.02
C GLY A 292 19.14 -1.89 10.66
N VAL A 293 18.62 -2.79 9.82
CA VAL A 293 19.31 -4.01 9.38
C VAL A 293 19.85 -3.78 7.97
N GLU A 294 21.16 -3.89 7.80
CA GLU A 294 21.76 -3.78 6.46
C GLU A 294 21.36 -4.97 5.59
N PRO A 295 20.93 -4.72 4.34
CA PRO A 295 20.65 -5.78 3.39
C PRO A 295 21.86 -6.66 3.11
N PRO A 296 21.65 -7.91 2.64
CA PRO A 296 22.74 -8.77 2.20
C PRO A 296 23.60 -8.11 1.11
N ASN A 297 24.87 -8.46 1.06
CA ASN A 297 25.68 -8.10 -0.10
C ASN A 297 25.28 -8.93 -1.31
N TRP A 298 24.37 -8.40 -2.14
CA TRP A 298 23.87 -9.07 -3.33
C TRP A 298 24.90 -9.32 -4.43
N ASN A 299 26.09 -8.69 -4.32
CA ASN A 299 27.22 -8.91 -5.22
C ASN A 299 28.21 -9.96 -4.68
N ALA A 300 27.98 -10.50 -3.49
CA ALA A 300 28.78 -11.60 -2.98
C ALA A 300 28.52 -12.87 -3.81
N GLU A 301 29.59 -13.63 -4.10
CA GLU A 301 29.45 -14.94 -4.73
C GLU A 301 28.60 -15.86 -3.82
N VAL A 302 27.43 -16.27 -4.33
CA VAL A 302 26.66 -17.32 -3.67
C VAL A 302 27.30 -18.65 -4.04
N ASN A 303 28.14 -19.20 -3.14
CA ASN A 303 28.54 -20.60 -3.27
C ASN A 303 27.26 -21.45 -3.07
N PRO A 304 26.79 -22.20 -4.09
CA PRO A 304 25.64 -23.07 -3.90
C PRO A 304 25.96 -24.08 -2.77
N PRO A 305 24.99 -24.39 -1.88
CA PRO A 305 25.21 -25.38 -0.83
C PRO A 305 25.62 -26.70 -1.47
N GLY A 306 26.86 -27.16 -1.21
CA GLY A 306 27.38 -28.43 -1.72
C GLY A 306 28.49 -28.34 -2.77
N ALA A 307 28.95 -27.19 -3.18
CA ALA A 307 30.19 -27.06 -3.97
C ALA A 307 31.41 -27.22 -3.03
N THR A 308 31.81 -28.43 -2.74
CA THR A 308 33.15 -28.74 -2.25
C THR A 308 34.14 -28.43 -3.37
N ARG A 309 35.15 -27.60 -3.10
CA ARG A 309 36.29 -27.39 -3.98
C ARG A 309 37.08 -28.68 -4.16
#